data_040b01449a88218f851c2d30472692d9
#
_entry.id   040b01449a88218f851c2d30472692d9
#
_cell.length_a   1.000
_cell.length_b   1.000
_cell.length_c   1.000
_cell.angle_alpha   90.00
_cell.angle_beta   90.00
_cell.angle_gamma   90.00
#
_symmetry.space_group_name_H-M   'P 1'
#
loop_
_entity.id
_entity.type
_entity.pdbx_description
1 polymer ?
#
loop_
_entity_poly.entity_id
_entity_poly.type
_entity_poly.pdbx_seq_one_letter_code
_entity_poly.pdbx_strand_id
1 'polypeptide(L)'
;MSLADSPHRVLVIGASGTTGSRLVQELLARGIAVTAGSRTAEGPEGARSVRFEWYDSGTYDDALAGADCVYLIPPSRDAEPQAVMLPFLDRARARGVRRAVLLSSSVVPQGGPGPGLVHQALAETFAEWAVLRPSWMMQNVTGDHPHAQSIRARRMLTTATDDGRVAFVDAGDIARVARQALIAPAALNTDLILTGPETLSYDDVAHILSAASGQTITHVKVTVAEMRAFYEAGGLPAASAEFLASLDQAIASGIENRTTDAVEQITGAAPRSFRAFTAAEFSLSPADAPAISGAELRPR
;
A
#
# COMPACT_ATOMS: atom_id res chain seq x y z
N MET A 1 21.58 5.50 23.19
CA MET A 1 21.73 5.30 21.74
C MET A 1 22.15 6.64 21.17
N SER A 2 23.35 6.74 20.57
CA SER A 2 23.87 8.00 20.03
C SER A 2 23.08 8.37 18.78
N LEU A 3 22.73 9.65 18.62
CA LEU A 3 22.10 10.22 17.41
C LEU A 3 22.97 10.05 16.15
N ALA A 4 24.23 9.59 16.30
CA ALA A 4 25.18 9.40 15.20
C ALA A 4 24.87 8.22 14.27
N ASP A 5 23.97 7.28 14.67
CA ASP A 5 23.68 6.07 13.91
C ASP A 5 22.28 6.08 13.24
N SER A 6 21.51 7.15 13.42
CA SER A 6 20.22 7.30 12.73
C SER A 6 20.43 7.89 11.34
N PRO A 7 19.66 7.48 10.31
CA PRO A 7 19.75 8.08 8.99
C PRO A 7 19.47 9.57 9.07
N HIS A 8 20.31 10.38 8.44
CA HIS A 8 20.13 11.83 8.43
C HIS A 8 18.94 12.25 7.56
N ARG A 9 18.65 11.48 6.49
CA ARG A 9 17.56 11.76 5.55
C ARG A 9 17.01 10.50 4.90
N VAL A 10 15.70 10.38 4.85
CA VAL A 10 14.97 9.32 4.16
C VAL A 10 14.25 9.88 2.94
N LEU A 11 14.50 9.31 1.76
CA LEU A 11 13.66 9.52 0.58
C LEU A 11 12.47 8.58 0.62
N VAL A 12 11.26 9.12 0.55
CA VAL A 12 10.01 8.36 0.42
C VAL A 12 9.43 8.58 -0.97
N ILE A 13 9.51 7.57 -1.83
CA ILE A 13 8.88 7.60 -3.16
C ILE A 13 7.41 7.22 -3.00
N GLY A 14 6.52 7.94 -3.70
CA GLY A 14 5.08 7.79 -3.53
C GLY A 14 4.56 8.42 -2.22
N ALA A 15 5.19 9.51 -1.78
CA ALA A 15 4.92 10.19 -0.51
C ALA A 15 3.49 10.74 -0.36
N SER A 16 2.75 10.95 -1.45
CA SER A 16 1.33 11.35 -1.43
C SER A 16 0.35 10.17 -1.38
N GLY A 17 0.86 8.91 -1.52
CA GLY A 17 0.03 7.71 -1.56
C GLY A 17 -0.35 7.19 -0.17
N THR A 18 -1.16 6.11 -0.15
CA THR A 18 -1.76 5.52 1.06
C THR A 18 -0.74 5.15 2.14
N THR A 19 0.33 4.46 1.79
CA THR A 19 1.38 4.07 2.74
C THR A 19 2.44 5.15 2.88
N GLY A 20 2.82 5.80 1.77
CA GLY A 20 3.89 6.80 1.75
C GLY A 20 3.59 8.02 2.62
N SER A 21 2.38 8.57 2.56
CA SER A 21 2.00 9.74 3.38
C SER A 21 2.04 9.43 4.88
N ARG A 22 1.59 8.25 5.27
CA ARG A 22 1.65 7.77 6.67
C ARG A 22 3.09 7.56 7.13
N LEU A 23 3.93 6.99 6.26
CA LEU A 23 5.35 6.81 6.56
C LEU A 23 6.06 8.16 6.74
N VAL A 24 5.79 9.14 5.88
CA VAL A 24 6.35 10.49 6.05
C VAL A 24 5.99 11.06 7.41
N GLN A 25 4.72 10.97 7.82
CA GLN A 25 4.28 11.44 9.14
C GLN A 25 4.98 10.70 10.29
N GLU A 26 5.10 9.37 10.19
CA GLU A 26 5.80 8.54 11.19
C GLU A 26 7.28 8.91 11.35
N LEU A 27 7.97 9.25 10.26
CA LEU A 27 9.36 9.67 10.25
C LEU A 27 9.52 11.09 10.83
N LEU A 28 8.70 12.05 10.38
CA LEU A 28 8.72 13.42 10.87
C LEU A 28 8.44 13.51 12.37
N ALA A 29 7.49 12.70 12.87
CA ALA A 29 7.18 12.62 14.30
C ALA A 29 8.37 12.14 15.16
N ARG A 30 9.40 11.54 14.53
CA ARG A 30 10.66 11.11 15.16
C ARG A 30 11.81 12.05 14.90
N GLY A 31 11.58 13.22 14.28
CA GLY A 31 12.62 14.20 13.95
C GLY A 31 13.53 13.76 12.80
N ILE A 32 13.14 12.76 12.02
CA ILE A 32 13.90 12.30 10.84
C ILE A 32 13.64 13.27 9.68
N ALA A 33 14.69 13.73 9.03
CA ALA A 33 14.57 14.55 7.82
C ALA A 33 14.03 13.69 6.66
N VAL A 34 12.97 14.15 5.99
CA VAL A 34 12.30 13.43 4.90
C VAL A 34 12.35 14.23 3.61
N THR A 35 12.74 13.56 2.53
CA THR A 35 12.45 14.00 1.16
C THR A 35 11.24 13.23 0.65
N ALA A 36 10.15 13.96 0.36
CA ALA A 36 8.88 13.41 -0.12
C ALA A 36 8.84 13.47 -1.65
N GLY A 37 9.05 12.35 -2.31
CA GLY A 37 9.01 12.22 -3.76
C GLY A 37 7.60 11.90 -4.26
N SER A 38 7.01 12.77 -5.07
CA SER A 38 5.70 12.58 -5.71
C SER A 38 5.66 13.20 -7.10
N ARG A 39 4.70 12.80 -7.93
CA ARG A 39 4.56 13.33 -9.30
C ARG A 39 4.26 14.83 -9.35
N THR A 40 3.53 15.33 -8.37
CA THR A 40 3.12 16.74 -8.26
C THR A 40 4.07 17.60 -7.41
N ALA A 41 5.16 17.01 -6.87
CA ALA A 41 6.01 17.65 -5.88
C ALA A 41 5.26 18.10 -4.62
N GLU A 42 4.18 17.39 -4.29
CA GLU A 42 3.38 17.61 -3.08
C GLU A 42 3.68 16.50 -2.06
N GLY A 43 3.73 16.87 -0.81
CA GLY A 43 3.96 15.94 0.31
C GLY A 43 3.49 16.54 1.63
N PRO A 44 3.46 15.76 2.71
CA PRO A 44 3.11 16.23 4.02
C PRO A 44 3.97 17.42 4.48
N GLU A 45 3.35 18.33 5.21
CA GLU A 45 4.05 19.48 5.82
C GLU A 45 5.23 19.01 6.69
N GLY A 46 6.35 19.74 6.62
CA GLY A 46 7.59 19.39 7.31
C GLY A 46 8.56 18.53 6.50
N ALA A 47 8.13 17.93 5.38
CA ALA A 47 9.02 17.24 4.47
C ALA A 47 9.51 18.14 3.33
N ARG A 48 10.73 17.89 2.84
CA ARG A 48 11.19 18.48 1.57
C ARG A 48 10.46 17.81 0.42
N SER A 49 9.52 18.50 -0.22
CA SER A 49 8.79 17.95 -1.37
C SER A 49 9.59 18.11 -2.66
N VAL A 50 9.64 17.04 -3.46
CA VAL A 50 10.33 17.03 -4.77
C VAL A 50 9.48 16.32 -5.81
N ARG A 51 9.61 16.75 -7.06
CA ARG A 51 9.03 16.00 -8.18
C ARG A 51 9.81 14.70 -8.38
N PHE A 52 9.09 13.58 -8.41
CA PHE A 52 9.64 12.27 -8.73
C PHE A 52 8.70 11.53 -9.68
N GLU A 53 9.25 11.05 -10.79
CA GLU A 53 8.53 10.26 -11.77
C GLU A 53 9.39 9.09 -12.24
N TRP A 54 8.89 7.86 -12.11
CA TRP A 54 9.61 6.65 -12.47
C TRP A 54 10.09 6.63 -13.93
N TYR A 55 9.32 7.22 -14.85
CA TYR A 55 9.63 7.24 -16.28
C TYR A 55 10.43 8.48 -16.71
N ASP A 56 10.84 9.34 -15.77
CA ASP A 56 11.65 10.53 -15.99
C ASP A 56 12.90 10.48 -15.11
N SER A 57 13.96 9.86 -15.61
CA SER A 57 15.23 9.74 -14.88
C SER A 57 15.90 11.07 -14.54
N GLY A 58 15.48 12.17 -15.19
CA GLY A 58 15.91 13.53 -14.85
C GLY A 58 15.46 13.98 -13.46
N THR A 59 14.45 13.32 -12.88
CA THR A 59 13.94 13.63 -11.52
C THR A 59 14.70 12.90 -10.41
N TYR A 60 15.54 11.93 -10.73
CA TYR A 60 16.15 11.04 -9.74
C TYR A 60 17.19 11.74 -8.87
N ASP A 61 18.04 12.58 -9.45
CA ASP A 61 19.16 13.19 -8.73
C ASP A 61 18.74 14.16 -7.66
N ASP A 62 17.73 14.98 -7.95
CA ASP A 62 17.18 15.91 -6.95
C ASP A 62 16.49 15.14 -5.81
N ALA A 63 15.77 14.06 -6.14
CA ALA A 63 15.14 13.23 -5.13
C ALA A 63 16.16 12.53 -4.23
N LEU A 64 17.26 12.02 -4.81
CA LEU A 64 18.32 11.31 -4.09
C LEU A 64 19.27 12.24 -3.31
N ALA A 65 19.17 13.57 -3.47
CA ALA A 65 20.11 14.51 -2.88
C ALA A 65 20.17 14.41 -1.35
N GLY A 66 21.28 13.90 -0.82
CA GLY A 66 21.53 13.71 0.61
C GLY A 66 20.71 12.61 1.27
N ALA A 67 20.12 11.70 0.50
CA ALA A 67 19.39 10.57 1.05
C ALA A 67 20.34 9.45 1.53
N ASP A 68 20.16 8.99 2.76
CA ASP A 68 20.86 7.82 3.32
C ASP A 68 20.06 6.54 3.12
N CYS A 69 18.73 6.65 3.14
CA CYS A 69 17.78 5.56 2.99
C CYS A 69 16.69 5.90 1.99
N VAL A 70 16.11 4.88 1.35
CA VAL A 70 14.99 5.05 0.43
C VAL A 70 13.86 4.07 0.71
N TYR A 71 12.63 4.57 0.70
CA TYR A 71 11.42 3.77 0.65
C TYR A 71 10.87 3.77 -0.78
N LEU A 72 10.68 2.58 -1.33
CA LEU A 72 10.35 2.35 -2.72
C LEU A 72 8.92 1.84 -2.85
N ILE A 73 8.07 2.62 -3.51
CA ILE A 73 6.76 2.16 -3.98
C ILE A 73 6.86 1.99 -5.49
N PRO A 74 6.65 0.78 -6.04
CA PRO A 74 6.67 0.55 -7.48
C PRO A 74 5.67 1.44 -8.22
N PRO A 75 5.92 1.76 -9.50
CA PRO A 75 4.95 2.44 -10.34
C PRO A 75 3.64 1.64 -10.36
N SER A 76 2.54 2.32 -10.09
CA SER A 76 1.22 1.69 -10.10
C SER A 76 0.83 1.29 -11.52
N ARG A 77 0.25 0.09 -11.68
CA ARG A 77 -0.26 -0.43 -12.97
C ARG A 77 0.82 -0.77 -13.99
N ASP A 78 2.07 -0.91 -13.57
CA ASP A 78 3.15 -1.37 -14.41
C ASP A 78 3.42 -2.87 -14.15
N ALA A 79 3.39 -3.67 -15.20
CA ALA A 79 3.69 -5.10 -15.12
C ALA A 79 5.21 -5.37 -15.05
N GLU A 80 6.03 -4.41 -15.49
CA GLU A 80 7.49 -4.53 -15.58
C GLU A 80 8.23 -3.41 -14.83
N PRO A 81 7.90 -3.14 -13.55
CA PRO A 81 8.49 -2.04 -12.79
C PRO A 81 10.01 -2.12 -12.68
N GLN A 82 10.59 -3.32 -12.83
CA GLN A 82 12.03 -3.54 -12.83
C GLN A 82 12.74 -2.72 -13.91
N ALA A 83 12.10 -2.44 -15.04
CA ALA A 83 12.71 -1.69 -16.16
C ALA A 83 13.14 -0.27 -15.74
N VAL A 84 12.38 0.37 -14.83
CA VAL A 84 12.69 1.71 -14.32
C VAL A 84 13.30 1.68 -12.92
N MET A 85 12.96 0.69 -12.11
CA MET A 85 13.42 0.61 -10.73
C MET A 85 14.87 0.15 -10.62
N LEU A 86 15.33 -0.81 -11.44
CA LEU A 86 16.72 -1.27 -11.37
C LEU A 86 17.73 -0.16 -11.70
N PRO A 87 17.58 0.62 -12.78
CA PRO A 87 18.46 1.77 -13.01
C PRO A 87 18.41 2.82 -11.89
N PHE A 88 17.24 3.00 -11.24
CA PHE A 88 17.14 3.87 -10.08
C PHE A 88 17.93 3.33 -8.88
N LEU A 89 17.87 2.01 -8.59
CA LEU A 89 18.61 1.39 -7.50
C LEU A 89 20.13 1.57 -7.68
N ASP A 90 20.64 1.34 -8.90
CA ASP A 90 22.06 1.58 -9.21
C ASP A 90 22.46 3.04 -8.97
N ARG A 91 21.58 3.98 -9.40
CA ARG A 91 21.84 5.41 -9.18
C ARG A 91 21.77 5.79 -7.70
N ALA A 92 20.82 5.24 -6.95
CA ALA A 92 20.69 5.47 -5.51
C ALA A 92 21.96 5.00 -4.77
N ARG A 93 22.45 3.80 -5.10
CA ARG A 93 23.70 3.28 -4.56
C ARG A 93 24.90 4.17 -4.91
N ALA A 94 25.01 4.59 -6.17
CA ALA A 94 26.09 5.48 -6.62
C ALA A 94 26.04 6.87 -5.94
N ARG A 95 24.86 7.30 -5.47
CA ARG A 95 24.65 8.54 -4.71
C ARG A 95 24.83 8.37 -3.19
N GLY A 96 25.22 7.18 -2.72
CA GLY A 96 25.52 6.91 -1.32
C GLY A 96 24.35 6.43 -0.46
N VAL A 97 23.20 6.12 -1.07
CA VAL A 97 22.10 5.45 -0.34
C VAL A 97 22.59 4.09 0.15
N ARG A 98 22.49 3.86 1.45
CA ARG A 98 22.99 2.63 2.09
C ARG A 98 21.90 1.60 2.32
N ARG A 99 20.64 2.08 2.57
CA ARG A 99 19.51 1.22 2.93
C ARG A 99 18.33 1.46 2.00
N ALA A 100 17.72 0.36 1.55
CA ALA A 100 16.53 0.41 0.71
C ALA A 100 15.43 -0.50 1.25
N VAL A 101 14.19 0.02 1.30
CA VAL A 101 13.01 -0.71 1.74
C VAL A 101 11.98 -0.68 0.61
N LEU A 102 11.57 -1.86 0.14
CA LEU A 102 10.61 -2.02 -0.95
C LEU A 102 9.22 -2.38 -0.40
N LEU A 103 8.20 -1.71 -0.88
CA LEU A 103 6.81 -2.15 -0.75
C LEU A 103 6.49 -3.10 -1.91
N SER A 104 6.15 -4.34 -1.59
CA SER A 104 5.70 -5.37 -2.53
C SER A 104 4.29 -5.87 -2.14
N SER A 105 4.01 -7.15 -2.31
CA SER A 105 2.73 -7.80 -1.96
C SER A 105 2.96 -9.22 -1.45
N SER A 106 2.09 -9.73 -0.59
CA SER A 106 2.13 -11.09 -0.05
C SER A 106 2.13 -12.18 -1.13
N VAL A 107 1.44 -11.92 -2.24
CA VAL A 107 1.34 -12.85 -3.38
C VAL A 107 2.54 -12.83 -4.33
N VAL A 108 3.47 -11.88 -4.17
CA VAL A 108 4.63 -11.76 -5.06
C VAL A 108 5.88 -12.31 -4.36
N PRO A 109 6.38 -13.50 -4.73
CA PRO A 109 7.60 -14.04 -4.16
C PRO A 109 8.85 -13.33 -4.72
N GLN A 110 9.97 -13.50 -4.04
CA GLN A 110 11.28 -13.08 -4.56
C GLN A 110 11.54 -13.76 -5.92
N GLY A 111 12.04 -13.01 -6.90
CA GLY A 111 12.28 -13.50 -8.27
C GLY A 111 11.01 -13.71 -9.10
N GLY A 112 9.82 -13.55 -8.51
CA GLY A 112 8.56 -13.56 -9.24
C GLY A 112 8.41 -12.33 -10.15
N PRO A 113 7.40 -12.30 -11.04
CA PRO A 113 7.22 -11.21 -11.99
C PRO A 113 6.97 -9.87 -11.29
N GLY A 114 7.27 -8.78 -12.00
CA GLY A 114 7.05 -7.42 -11.51
C GLY A 114 7.91 -7.07 -10.29
N PRO A 115 7.32 -6.68 -9.17
CA PRO A 115 8.07 -6.32 -7.95
C PRO A 115 8.95 -7.44 -7.37
N GLY A 116 8.71 -8.71 -7.73
CA GLY A 116 9.54 -9.84 -7.29
C GLY A 116 10.95 -9.82 -7.88
N LEU A 117 11.12 -9.35 -9.11
CA LEU A 117 12.42 -9.13 -9.73
C LEU A 117 13.17 -7.96 -9.06
N VAL A 118 12.44 -6.90 -8.66
CA VAL A 118 13.02 -5.79 -7.89
C VAL A 118 13.44 -6.27 -6.50
N HIS A 119 12.66 -7.13 -5.86
CA HIS A 119 12.99 -7.75 -4.58
C HIS A 119 14.32 -8.53 -4.67
N GLN A 120 14.48 -9.36 -5.68
CA GLN A 120 15.71 -10.11 -5.89
C GLN A 120 16.91 -9.17 -6.06
N ALA A 121 16.81 -8.21 -6.97
CA ALA A 121 17.87 -7.26 -7.24
C ALA A 121 18.22 -6.39 -6.03
N LEU A 122 17.24 -6.03 -5.20
CA LEU A 122 17.45 -5.23 -4.00
C LEU A 122 18.39 -5.95 -3.02
N ALA A 123 18.15 -7.24 -2.77
CA ALA A 123 18.96 -8.07 -1.88
C ALA A 123 20.40 -8.25 -2.39
N GLU A 124 20.58 -8.21 -3.71
CA GLU A 124 21.90 -8.30 -4.34
C GLU A 124 22.64 -6.95 -4.38
N THR A 125 21.89 -5.84 -4.41
CA THR A 125 22.46 -4.49 -4.62
C THR A 125 22.81 -3.79 -3.31
N PHE A 126 21.99 -3.95 -2.26
CA PHE A 126 22.14 -3.25 -1.00
C PHE A 126 22.55 -4.19 0.14
N ALA A 127 23.56 -3.77 0.93
CA ALA A 127 23.93 -4.48 2.15
C ALA A 127 22.87 -4.36 3.26
N GLU A 128 22.06 -3.30 3.20
CA GLU A 128 20.97 -3.03 4.14
C GLU A 128 19.65 -2.91 3.37
N TRP A 129 18.75 -3.87 3.56
CA TRP A 129 17.51 -3.91 2.82
C TRP A 129 16.34 -4.51 3.61
N ALA A 130 15.13 -4.27 3.15
CA ALA A 130 13.94 -5.02 3.56
C ALA A 130 12.89 -4.98 2.45
N VAL A 131 12.06 -6.01 2.38
CA VAL A 131 10.91 -6.04 1.50
C VAL A 131 9.65 -6.28 2.31
N LEU A 132 8.76 -5.31 2.28
CA LEU A 132 7.46 -5.39 2.94
C LEU A 132 6.44 -5.97 1.97
N ARG A 133 5.86 -7.09 2.34
CA ARG A 133 4.88 -7.83 1.53
C ARG A 133 3.53 -7.83 2.24
N PRO A 134 2.81 -6.69 2.23
CA PRO A 134 1.51 -6.63 2.86
C PRO A 134 0.50 -7.53 2.15
N SER A 135 -0.41 -8.05 2.91
CA SER A 135 -1.67 -8.61 2.47
C SER A 135 -2.59 -7.50 1.94
N TRP A 136 -3.90 -7.70 1.88
CA TRP A 136 -4.83 -6.68 1.38
C TRP A 136 -4.98 -5.52 2.36
N MET A 137 -4.84 -4.29 1.85
CA MET A 137 -4.97 -3.10 2.70
C MET A 137 -6.43 -2.83 3.08
N MET A 138 -6.66 -2.52 4.36
CA MET A 138 -7.98 -2.10 4.86
C MET A 138 -8.51 -0.87 4.13
N GLN A 139 -7.63 0.02 3.67
CA GLN A 139 -7.97 1.24 2.93
C GLN A 139 -8.61 0.98 1.57
N ASN A 140 -8.58 -0.24 1.06
CA ASN A 140 -9.28 -0.60 -0.18
C ASN A 140 -10.80 -0.44 -0.08
N VAL A 141 -11.37 -0.43 1.14
CA VAL A 141 -12.81 -0.23 1.35
C VAL A 141 -13.20 1.19 1.76
N THR A 142 -12.24 2.10 2.00
CA THR A 142 -12.52 3.48 2.42
C THR A 142 -11.87 4.56 1.53
N GLY A 143 -10.76 4.24 0.85
CA GLY A 143 -10.01 5.16 -0.02
C GLY A 143 -10.61 5.31 -1.44
N ASP A 144 -9.75 5.48 -2.43
CA ASP A 144 -10.14 5.66 -3.86
C ASP A 144 -10.18 4.36 -4.65
N HIS A 145 -10.09 3.21 -3.98
CA HIS A 145 -10.17 1.91 -4.62
C HIS A 145 -11.56 1.67 -5.22
N PRO A 146 -11.71 0.91 -6.34
CA PRO A 146 -13.00 0.56 -6.93
C PRO A 146 -14.00 -0.05 -5.94
N HIS A 147 -13.55 -0.85 -4.97
CA HIS A 147 -14.41 -1.37 -3.90
C HIS A 147 -15.00 -0.24 -3.06
N ALA A 148 -14.19 0.72 -2.62
CA ALA A 148 -14.67 1.85 -1.84
C ALA A 148 -15.66 2.71 -2.63
N GLN A 149 -15.41 2.92 -3.92
CA GLN A 149 -16.33 3.64 -4.81
C GLN A 149 -17.67 2.89 -4.96
N SER A 150 -17.64 1.57 -5.15
CA SER A 150 -18.83 0.74 -5.24
C SER A 150 -19.64 0.73 -3.93
N ILE A 151 -18.95 0.64 -2.78
CA ILE A 151 -19.58 0.71 -1.46
C ILE A 151 -20.30 2.06 -1.29
N ARG A 152 -19.64 3.18 -1.59
CA ARG A 152 -20.23 4.52 -1.49
C ARG A 152 -21.44 4.72 -2.42
N ALA A 153 -21.31 4.29 -3.68
CA ALA A 153 -22.32 4.53 -4.71
C ALA A 153 -23.50 3.55 -4.66
N ARG A 154 -23.23 2.29 -4.32
CA ARG A 154 -24.18 1.18 -4.50
C ARG A 154 -24.39 0.34 -3.25
N ARG A 155 -23.58 0.55 -2.18
CA ARG A 155 -23.56 -0.30 -0.98
C ARG A 155 -23.25 -1.76 -1.29
N MET A 156 -22.43 -1.97 -2.29
CA MET A 156 -22.03 -3.29 -2.77
C MET A 156 -20.53 -3.44 -2.73
N LEU A 157 -20.07 -4.58 -2.23
CA LEU A 157 -18.70 -5.02 -2.24
C LEU A 157 -18.61 -6.23 -3.19
N THR A 158 -18.11 -6.00 -4.40
CA THR A 158 -18.09 -7.02 -5.45
C THR A 158 -16.70 -7.64 -5.52
N THR A 159 -16.59 -8.97 -5.44
CA THR A 159 -15.33 -9.71 -5.56
C THR A 159 -15.52 -11.08 -6.20
N ALA A 160 -14.43 -11.65 -6.74
CA ALA A 160 -14.39 -13.03 -7.23
C ALA A 160 -13.66 -13.95 -6.24
N THR A 161 -13.74 -13.65 -4.94
CA THR A 161 -13.02 -14.37 -3.87
C THR A 161 -13.80 -15.54 -3.30
N ASP A 162 -15.06 -15.72 -3.70
CA ASP A 162 -15.98 -16.68 -3.13
C ASP A 162 -16.02 -16.62 -1.59
N ASP A 163 -15.79 -17.73 -0.88
CA ASP A 163 -15.68 -17.80 0.58
C ASP A 163 -14.23 -17.66 1.09
N GLY A 164 -13.29 -17.34 0.20
CA GLY A 164 -11.87 -17.18 0.51
C GLY A 164 -11.65 -16.11 1.58
N ARG A 165 -10.63 -16.32 2.40
CA ARG A 165 -10.31 -15.46 3.53
C ARG A 165 -8.94 -14.81 3.35
N VAL A 166 -8.80 -13.59 3.84
CA VAL A 166 -7.56 -12.81 3.80
C VAL A 166 -7.39 -12.01 5.08
N ALA A 167 -6.17 -11.87 5.56
CA ALA A 167 -5.86 -11.07 6.74
C ALA A 167 -5.55 -9.62 6.33
N PHE A 168 -6.57 -8.77 6.31
CA PHE A 168 -6.43 -7.35 5.96
C PHE A 168 -5.50 -6.62 6.91
N VAL A 169 -4.60 -5.80 6.38
CA VAL A 169 -3.61 -5.02 7.14
C VAL A 169 -3.88 -3.51 7.00
N ASP A 170 -3.73 -2.77 8.10
CA ASP A 170 -3.83 -1.30 8.09
C ASP A 170 -2.57 -0.68 7.45
N ALA A 171 -2.74 0.29 6.55
CA ALA A 171 -1.63 1.04 5.97
C ALA A 171 -0.80 1.78 7.03
N GLY A 172 -1.37 2.11 8.18
CA GLY A 172 -0.65 2.63 9.34
C GLY A 172 0.32 1.62 9.94
N ASP A 173 -0.07 0.33 10.00
CA ASP A 173 0.81 -0.75 10.45
C ASP A 173 1.97 -0.94 9.47
N ILE A 174 1.69 -0.92 8.16
CA ILE A 174 2.72 -0.99 7.11
C ILE A 174 3.71 0.18 7.27
N ALA A 175 3.22 1.40 7.50
CA ALA A 175 4.06 2.56 7.70
C ALA A 175 4.93 2.45 8.96
N ARG A 176 4.41 1.92 10.07
CA ARG A 176 5.18 1.67 11.29
C ARG A 176 6.30 0.64 11.08
N VAL A 177 6.01 -0.45 10.36
CA VAL A 177 7.02 -1.45 9.99
C VAL A 177 8.06 -0.83 9.05
N ALA A 178 7.62 -0.09 8.02
CA ALA A 178 8.51 0.60 7.08
C ALA A 178 9.45 1.57 7.80
N ARG A 179 8.94 2.36 8.75
CA ARG A 179 9.75 3.22 9.57
C ARG A 179 10.83 2.43 10.33
N GLN A 180 10.47 1.34 11.01
CA GLN A 180 11.47 0.53 11.73
C GLN A 180 12.50 -0.08 10.78
N ALA A 181 12.08 -0.58 9.62
CA ALA A 181 12.98 -1.11 8.60
C ALA A 181 14.00 -0.06 8.11
N LEU A 182 13.57 1.21 8.03
CA LEU A 182 14.42 2.32 7.57
C LEU A 182 15.39 2.84 8.62
N ILE A 183 14.96 2.91 9.90
CA ILE A 183 15.72 3.64 10.94
C ILE A 183 16.29 2.76 12.05
N ALA A 184 15.97 1.46 12.11
CA ALA A 184 16.54 0.57 13.11
C ALA A 184 18.07 0.49 12.95
N PRO A 185 18.86 0.40 14.06
CA PRO A 185 20.31 0.32 14.00
C PRO A 185 20.81 -0.85 13.14
N ALA A 186 20.18 -2.01 13.28
CA ALA A 186 20.45 -3.17 12.43
C ALA A 186 19.41 -3.26 11.31
N ALA A 187 19.88 -3.45 10.08
CA ALA A 187 18.99 -3.71 8.95
C ALA A 187 18.32 -5.07 9.11
N LEU A 188 17.08 -5.20 8.62
CA LEU A 188 16.33 -6.44 8.73
C LEU A 188 16.87 -7.52 7.79
N ASN A 189 17.33 -7.15 6.60
CA ASN A 189 17.89 -8.01 5.54
C ASN A 189 17.01 -9.24 5.27
N THR A 190 15.70 -9.01 5.19
CA THR A 190 14.68 -10.03 4.95
C THR A 190 13.45 -9.43 4.30
N ASP A 191 12.56 -10.30 3.82
CA ASP A 191 11.20 -9.93 3.46
C ASP A 191 10.23 -10.30 4.58
N LEU A 192 9.15 -9.54 4.69
CA LEU A 192 8.14 -9.67 5.74
C LEU A 192 6.74 -9.67 5.14
N ILE A 193 6.00 -10.76 5.33
CA ILE A 193 4.57 -10.78 5.04
C ILE A 193 3.84 -10.07 6.18
N LEU A 194 3.19 -8.94 5.87
CA LEU A 194 2.48 -8.13 6.84
C LEU A 194 0.98 -8.38 6.76
N THR A 195 0.39 -8.78 7.86
CA THR A 195 -1.04 -9.11 7.97
C THR A 195 -1.68 -8.35 9.14
N GLY A 196 -3.01 -8.26 9.09
CA GLY A 196 -3.80 -7.97 10.27
C GLY A 196 -3.86 -9.16 11.23
N PRO A 197 -4.57 -9.02 12.35
CA PRO A 197 -4.59 -10.02 13.43
C PRO A 197 -5.51 -11.21 13.15
N GLU A 198 -6.37 -11.15 12.14
CA GLU A 198 -7.40 -12.14 11.83
C GLU A 198 -7.63 -12.26 10.33
N THR A 199 -8.03 -13.44 9.88
CA THR A 199 -8.47 -13.64 8.49
C THR A 199 -9.98 -13.44 8.39
N LEU A 200 -10.43 -12.67 7.39
CA LEU A 200 -11.83 -12.35 7.13
C LEU A 200 -12.20 -12.73 5.70
N SER A 201 -13.40 -13.28 5.51
CA SER A 201 -14.02 -13.33 4.20
C SER A 201 -14.57 -11.95 3.82
N TYR A 202 -14.89 -11.74 2.55
CA TYR A 202 -15.54 -10.49 2.14
C TYR A 202 -16.99 -10.39 2.62
N ASP A 203 -17.64 -11.50 2.98
CA ASP A 203 -18.92 -11.49 3.71
C ASP A 203 -18.73 -10.94 5.14
N ASP A 204 -17.67 -11.35 5.86
CA ASP A 204 -17.31 -10.79 7.16
C ASP A 204 -17.04 -9.28 7.05
N VAL A 205 -16.29 -8.86 6.02
CA VAL A 205 -16.00 -7.45 5.74
C VAL A 205 -17.27 -6.65 5.51
N ALA A 206 -18.18 -7.15 4.67
CA ALA A 206 -19.47 -6.49 4.40
C ALA A 206 -20.32 -6.36 5.67
N HIS A 207 -20.32 -7.40 6.52
CA HIS A 207 -21.01 -7.37 7.82
C HIS A 207 -20.41 -6.33 8.78
N ILE A 208 -19.08 -6.27 8.88
CA ILE A 208 -18.39 -5.29 9.74
C ILE A 208 -18.63 -3.86 9.26
N LEU A 209 -18.56 -3.62 7.95
CA LEU A 209 -18.84 -2.32 7.34
C LEU A 209 -20.30 -1.90 7.56
N SER A 210 -21.24 -2.84 7.43
CA SER A 210 -22.66 -2.59 7.70
C SER A 210 -22.89 -2.14 9.14
N ALA A 211 -22.28 -2.85 10.10
CA ALA A 211 -22.39 -2.52 11.51
C ALA A 211 -21.77 -1.15 11.84
N ALA A 212 -20.61 -0.81 11.24
CA ALA A 212 -19.93 0.44 11.50
C ALA A 212 -20.64 1.65 10.85
N SER A 213 -21.19 1.49 9.65
CA SER A 213 -21.85 2.59 8.88
C SER A 213 -23.32 2.77 9.21
N GLY A 214 -23.97 1.81 9.87
CA GLY A 214 -25.41 1.78 10.06
C GLY A 214 -26.21 1.54 8.76
N GLN A 215 -25.55 1.15 7.67
CA GLN A 215 -26.16 0.91 6.36
C GLN A 215 -25.86 -0.52 5.91
N THR A 216 -26.85 -1.21 5.33
CA THR A 216 -26.62 -2.55 4.79
C THR A 216 -25.69 -2.49 3.60
N ILE A 217 -24.52 -3.10 3.72
CA ILE A 217 -23.54 -3.32 2.64
C ILE A 217 -23.57 -4.80 2.30
N THR A 218 -23.76 -5.11 1.02
CA THR A 218 -23.89 -6.50 0.54
C THR A 218 -22.62 -6.92 -0.20
N HIS A 219 -22.07 -8.07 0.15
CA HIS A 219 -21.05 -8.72 -0.67
C HIS A 219 -21.73 -9.42 -1.86
N VAL A 220 -21.20 -9.17 -3.05
CA VAL A 220 -21.67 -9.76 -4.31
C VAL A 220 -20.55 -10.61 -4.89
N LYS A 221 -20.75 -11.91 -4.86
CA LYS A 221 -19.82 -12.88 -5.44
C LYS A 221 -20.03 -12.93 -6.95
N VAL A 222 -18.94 -12.79 -7.69
CA VAL A 222 -18.94 -12.83 -9.15
C VAL A 222 -17.84 -13.76 -9.65
N THR A 223 -17.89 -14.11 -10.93
CA THR A 223 -16.80 -14.83 -11.59
C THR A 223 -15.58 -13.92 -11.81
N VAL A 224 -14.41 -14.52 -12.02
CA VAL A 224 -13.18 -13.77 -12.38
C VAL A 224 -13.38 -12.93 -13.63
N ALA A 225 -14.13 -13.43 -14.63
CA ALA A 225 -14.43 -12.70 -15.86
C ALA A 225 -15.32 -11.46 -15.59
N GLU A 226 -16.32 -11.59 -14.75
CA GLU A 226 -17.17 -10.46 -14.33
C GLU A 226 -16.40 -9.46 -13.48
N MET A 227 -15.47 -9.94 -12.63
CA MET A 227 -14.62 -9.06 -11.82
C MET A 227 -13.65 -8.25 -12.70
N ARG A 228 -13.07 -8.88 -13.73
CA ARG A 228 -12.29 -8.16 -14.73
C ARG A 228 -13.12 -7.06 -15.40
N ALA A 229 -14.32 -7.38 -15.87
CA ALA A 229 -15.21 -6.41 -16.49
C ALA A 229 -15.58 -5.26 -15.53
N PHE A 230 -15.77 -5.56 -14.24
CA PHE A 230 -16.00 -4.54 -13.20
C PHE A 230 -14.81 -3.56 -13.09
N TYR A 231 -13.58 -4.06 -13.08
CA TYR A 231 -12.39 -3.20 -13.04
C TYR A 231 -12.21 -2.38 -14.33
N GLU A 232 -12.46 -2.97 -15.51
CA GLU A 232 -12.41 -2.27 -16.80
C GLU A 232 -13.46 -1.13 -16.85
N ALA A 233 -14.68 -1.40 -16.38
CA ALA A 233 -15.73 -0.38 -16.26
C ALA A 233 -15.37 0.74 -15.28
N GLY A 234 -14.54 0.44 -14.27
CA GLY A 234 -13.94 1.40 -13.35
C GLY A 234 -12.76 2.19 -13.93
N GLY A 235 -12.45 2.01 -15.22
CA GLY A 235 -11.41 2.76 -15.93
C GLY A 235 -10.00 2.15 -15.83
N LEU A 236 -9.87 0.89 -15.39
CA LEU A 236 -8.57 0.23 -15.39
C LEU A 236 -8.24 -0.32 -16.81
N PRO A 237 -6.96 -0.23 -17.25
CA PRO A 237 -6.51 -0.93 -18.44
C PRO A 237 -6.72 -2.45 -18.33
N ALA A 238 -7.01 -3.11 -19.46
CA ALA A 238 -7.36 -4.54 -19.49
C ALA A 238 -6.33 -5.45 -18.80
N ALA A 239 -5.03 -5.21 -19.00
CA ALA A 239 -3.97 -5.99 -18.34
C ALA A 239 -3.98 -5.80 -16.82
N SER A 240 -4.25 -4.59 -16.32
CA SER A 240 -4.36 -4.30 -14.88
C SER A 240 -5.63 -4.91 -14.29
N ALA A 241 -6.74 -4.87 -15.02
CA ALA A 241 -8.01 -5.48 -14.61
C ALA A 241 -7.89 -7.00 -14.51
N GLU A 242 -7.25 -7.65 -15.48
CA GLU A 242 -6.96 -9.09 -15.49
C GLU A 242 -6.09 -9.47 -14.28
N PHE A 243 -5.00 -8.74 -14.06
CA PHE A 243 -4.11 -8.96 -12.92
C PHE A 243 -4.86 -8.85 -11.59
N LEU A 244 -5.63 -7.77 -11.37
CA LEU A 244 -6.39 -7.61 -10.12
C LEU A 244 -7.46 -8.68 -9.92
N ALA A 245 -8.15 -9.09 -10.98
CA ALA A 245 -9.13 -10.18 -10.90
C ALA A 245 -8.46 -11.54 -10.58
N SER A 246 -7.22 -11.76 -11.04
CA SER A 246 -6.46 -12.96 -10.68
C SER A 246 -6.04 -13.00 -9.20
N LEU A 247 -5.90 -11.84 -8.55
CA LEU A 247 -5.63 -11.78 -7.11
C LEU A 247 -6.83 -12.26 -6.28
N ASP A 248 -8.05 -11.99 -6.72
CA ASP A 248 -9.25 -12.53 -6.08
C ASP A 248 -9.26 -14.07 -6.14
N GLN A 249 -8.81 -14.65 -7.25
CA GLN A 249 -8.68 -16.09 -7.38
C GLN A 249 -7.64 -16.69 -6.41
N ALA A 250 -6.56 -15.96 -6.12
CA ALA A 250 -5.59 -16.36 -5.11
C ALA A 250 -6.23 -16.40 -3.71
N ILE A 251 -7.12 -15.46 -3.38
CA ILE A 251 -7.89 -15.49 -2.14
C ILE A 251 -8.86 -16.68 -2.13
N ALA A 252 -9.61 -16.90 -3.21
CA ALA A 252 -10.56 -18.01 -3.33
C ALA A 252 -9.88 -19.37 -3.15
N SER A 253 -8.61 -19.52 -3.61
CA SER A 253 -7.82 -20.75 -3.44
C SER A 253 -7.34 -20.97 -2.00
N GLY A 254 -7.51 -20.00 -1.09
CA GLY A 254 -7.11 -20.08 0.32
C GLY A 254 -5.64 -19.79 0.59
N ILE A 255 -4.84 -19.42 -0.41
CA ILE A 255 -3.40 -19.14 -0.23
C ILE A 255 -3.13 -17.96 0.71
N GLU A 256 -4.09 -17.02 0.82
CA GLU A 256 -4.01 -15.85 1.68
C GLU A 256 -4.72 -16.02 3.04
N ASN A 257 -5.25 -17.21 3.34
CA ASN A 257 -5.87 -17.52 4.62
C ASN A 257 -4.82 -17.79 5.69
N ARG A 258 -4.03 -16.76 6.02
CA ARG A 258 -2.94 -16.83 7.00
C ARG A 258 -2.76 -15.50 7.72
N THR A 259 -2.29 -15.56 8.96
CA THR A 259 -1.79 -14.42 9.73
C THR A 259 -0.29 -14.59 10.00
N THR A 260 0.41 -13.49 10.22
CA THR A 260 1.80 -13.45 10.69
C THR A 260 1.89 -12.51 11.89
N ASP A 261 2.93 -12.68 12.68
CA ASP A 261 3.25 -11.82 13.82
C ASP A 261 4.26 -10.70 13.48
N ALA A 262 4.61 -10.57 12.19
CA ALA A 262 5.66 -9.65 11.73
C ALA A 262 5.40 -8.18 12.14
N VAL A 263 4.15 -7.70 12.11
CA VAL A 263 3.81 -6.35 12.55
C VAL A 263 4.16 -6.16 14.02
N GLU A 264 3.73 -7.08 14.88
CA GLU A 264 3.98 -7.02 16.32
C GLU A 264 5.46 -7.19 16.65
N GLN A 265 6.15 -8.14 16.03
CA GLN A 265 7.58 -8.37 16.24
C GLN A 265 8.42 -7.14 15.90
N ILE A 266 8.12 -6.45 14.79
CA ILE A 266 8.89 -5.30 14.33
C ILE A 266 8.52 -4.00 15.06
N THR A 267 7.24 -3.82 15.39
CA THR A 267 6.75 -2.54 15.95
C THR A 267 6.61 -2.56 17.47
N GLY A 268 6.56 -3.73 18.10
CA GLY A 268 6.23 -3.93 19.51
C GLY A 268 4.75 -3.72 19.83
N ALA A 269 3.89 -3.60 18.83
CA ALA A 269 2.46 -3.39 18.97
C ALA A 269 1.66 -4.32 18.07
N ALA A 270 0.57 -4.87 18.58
CA ALA A 270 -0.32 -5.71 17.80
C ALA A 270 -0.87 -4.95 16.57
N PRO A 271 -1.06 -5.63 15.42
CA PRO A 271 -1.68 -5.02 14.26
C PRO A 271 -3.14 -4.62 14.55
N ARG A 272 -3.57 -3.53 13.92
CA ARG A 272 -4.95 -3.02 14.06
C ARG A 272 -5.95 -4.02 13.48
N SER A 273 -7.04 -4.31 14.18
CA SER A 273 -8.11 -5.13 13.65
C SER A 273 -8.96 -4.36 12.63
N PHE A 274 -9.61 -5.10 11.72
CA PHE A 274 -10.50 -4.49 10.73
C PHE A 274 -11.68 -3.76 11.40
N ARG A 275 -12.21 -4.30 12.51
CA ARG A 275 -13.26 -3.65 13.31
C ARG A 275 -12.79 -2.33 13.93
N ALA A 276 -11.58 -2.29 14.50
CA ALA A 276 -11.05 -1.06 15.06
C ALA A 276 -10.75 0.00 13.98
N PHE A 277 -10.33 -0.44 12.79
CA PHE A 277 -10.15 0.42 11.64
C PHE A 277 -11.48 1.06 11.20
N THR A 278 -12.50 0.25 10.93
CA THR A 278 -13.80 0.74 10.47
C THR A 278 -14.49 1.63 11.51
N ALA A 279 -14.42 1.28 12.79
CA ALA A 279 -14.98 2.11 13.85
C ALA A 279 -14.40 3.52 13.86
N ALA A 280 -13.09 3.68 13.65
CA ALA A 280 -12.46 5.00 13.59
C ALA A 280 -12.83 5.76 12.30
N GLU A 281 -12.83 5.09 11.14
CA GLU A 281 -13.16 5.72 9.85
C GLU A 281 -14.60 6.26 9.81
N PHE A 282 -15.55 5.50 10.35
CA PHE A 282 -16.96 5.90 10.35
C PHE A 282 -17.36 6.78 11.55
N SER A 283 -16.58 6.80 12.64
CA SER A 283 -16.79 7.75 13.75
C SER A 283 -16.39 9.19 13.40
N LEU A 284 -15.49 9.36 12.44
CA LEU A 284 -15.02 10.67 11.97
C LEU A 284 -15.97 11.31 10.93
N SER A 285 -17.05 10.66 10.53
CA SER A 285 -17.97 11.09 9.49
C SER A 285 -19.45 11.28 9.95
N PRO A 286 -19.76 12.17 10.93
CA PRO A 286 -21.15 12.56 11.16
C PRO A 286 -21.62 13.74 10.29
N ALA A 287 -20.76 14.38 9.47
CA ALA A 287 -21.05 15.70 8.88
C ALA A 287 -20.94 15.83 7.35
N ASP A 288 -20.41 14.85 6.62
CA ASP A 288 -20.20 14.94 5.17
C ASP A 288 -20.91 13.83 4.38
N ALA A 289 -22.21 13.63 4.63
CA ALA A 289 -23.07 13.02 3.62
C ALA A 289 -23.34 14.11 2.55
N PRO A 290 -22.83 13.96 1.29
CA PRO A 290 -23.25 14.90 0.24
C PRO A 290 -24.77 14.79 0.11
N ALA A 291 -25.45 15.91 0.31
CA ALA A 291 -26.86 16.06 -0.01
C ALA A 291 -27.00 15.66 -1.48
N ILE A 292 -27.76 14.60 -1.75
CA ILE A 292 -28.14 14.21 -3.10
C ILE A 292 -29.04 15.33 -3.60
N SER A 293 -28.46 16.29 -4.31
CA SER A 293 -29.18 17.23 -5.13
C SER A 293 -29.91 16.42 -6.20
N GLY A 294 -31.24 16.34 -6.07
CA GLY A 294 -32.10 15.71 -7.06
C GLY A 294 -31.98 16.44 -8.40
N ALA A 295 -31.14 15.95 -9.29
CA ALA A 295 -31.24 16.26 -10.71
C ALA A 295 -32.17 15.24 -11.35
N GLU A 296 -33.39 15.65 -11.55
CA GLU A 296 -34.39 14.92 -12.34
C GLU A 296 -33.82 14.56 -13.72
N LEU A 297 -33.64 13.27 -13.95
CA LEU A 297 -33.52 12.73 -15.31
C LEU A 297 -34.87 12.87 -16.01
N ARG A 298 -35.05 13.89 -16.82
CA ARG A 298 -36.14 13.94 -17.79
C ARG A 298 -35.80 13.01 -18.94
N PRO A 299 -36.76 12.15 -19.36
CA PRO A 299 -36.54 11.27 -20.51
C PRO A 299 -36.69 12.05 -21.82
N ARG A 300 -35.79 11.82 -22.76
CA ARG A 300 -35.99 11.96 -24.20
C ARG A 300 -35.42 10.74 -24.91
#